data_83111ede3df1a464049f57965abdc8e7
#
_entry.id   83111ede3df1a464049f57965abdc8e7
#
_cell.length_a   1.000
_cell.length_b   1.000
_cell.length_c   1.000
_cell.angle_alpha   90.00
_cell.angle_beta   90.00
_cell.angle_gamma   90.00
#
_symmetry.space_group_name_H-M   'P 1'
#
loop_
_entity.id
_entity.type
_entity.pdbx_description
1 polymer ?
#
loop_
_entity_poly.entity_id
_entity_poly.type
_entity_poly.pdbx_seq_one_letter_code
_entity_poly.pdbx_strand_id
1 'polypeptide(L)'
;MIRGSLCRKLFRALADLLAPRKCIVCGEKLTLAEEHMCRWCRDDMPLTRFWQIRHNRMADKMNERIQAELERALVDLERRQTQSDGRPSDDSTMTDTDRSSPCPPLERYAYAAALFFFNEEGDYKKIPYRIKYEGDIRAGKHFGMLLGEHMLSAEWFRDIDVLIPVPLHWKRRWKRGYNQAEIIAEGISGALGVPVRTDILKRRRNTRTQIHLDIEGKAANVAGAFIATRTIDDNPTRHILLVDDVFTTGSTLTACFTALRAVFPSGVRISVATLAFVGEV
;
A
#
# COMPACT_ATOMS: atom_id res chain seq x y z
N MET A 1 -28.45 -1.08 25.68
CA MET A 1 -27.84 -1.20 24.32
C MET A 1 -28.48 -2.23 23.37
N ILE A 2 -29.39 -3.09 23.79
CA ILE A 2 -29.98 -4.20 22.97
C ILE A 2 -31.09 -3.72 21.99
N ARG A 3 -31.85 -2.68 22.31
CA ARG A 3 -32.96 -2.16 21.48
C ARG A 3 -32.53 -1.58 20.11
N GLY A 4 -31.34 -0.96 20.02
CA GLY A 4 -30.86 -0.38 18.75
C GLY A 4 -30.40 -1.40 17.72
N SER A 5 -29.94 -2.57 18.15
CA SER A 5 -29.49 -3.68 17.29
C SER A 5 -30.68 -4.38 16.62
N LEU A 6 -31.77 -4.60 17.34
CA LEU A 6 -32.95 -5.26 16.84
C LEU A 6 -33.69 -4.40 15.80
N CYS A 7 -33.83 -3.11 16.05
CA CYS A 7 -34.45 -2.16 15.14
C CYS A 7 -33.68 -2.04 13.80
N ARG A 8 -32.34 -2.03 13.85
CA ARG A 8 -31.49 -2.05 12.64
C ARG A 8 -31.65 -3.35 11.85
N LYS A 9 -31.76 -4.50 12.51
CA LYS A 9 -31.96 -5.80 11.84
C LYS A 9 -33.32 -5.88 11.17
N LEU A 10 -34.38 -5.39 11.81
CA LEU A 10 -35.72 -5.33 11.25
C LEU A 10 -35.80 -4.39 10.04
N PHE A 11 -35.20 -3.20 10.14
CA PHE A 11 -35.16 -2.26 9.02
C PHE A 11 -34.35 -2.82 7.84
N ARG A 12 -33.24 -3.51 8.12
CA ARG A 12 -32.42 -4.18 7.12
C ARG A 12 -33.18 -5.32 6.43
N ALA A 13 -33.92 -6.12 7.20
CA ALA A 13 -34.75 -7.20 6.65
C ALA A 13 -35.87 -6.65 5.73
N LEU A 14 -36.50 -5.55 6.11
CA LEU A 14 -37.53 -4.90 5.30
C LEU A 14 -36.95 -4.27 4.02
N ALA A 15 -35.77 -3.65 4.11
CA ALA A 15 -35.05 -3.12 2.96
C ALA A 15 -34.60 -4.23 1.99
N ASP A 16 -34.13 -5.35 2.52
CA ASP A 16 -33.70 -6.53 1.72
C ASP A 16 -34.91 -7.20 1.01
N LEU A 17 -36.11 -7.00 1.48
CA LEU A 17 -37.34 -7.49 0.80
C LEU A 17 -37.62 -6.71 -0.49
N LEU A 18 -37.36 -5.40 -0.48
CA LEU A 18 -37.58 -4.50 -1.62
C LEU A 18 -36.38 -4.45 -2.57
N ALA A 19 -35.18 -4.48 -2.03
CA ALA A 19 -33.91 -4.41 -2.78
C ALA A 19 -32.90 -5.36 -2.14
N PRO A 20 -32.91 -6.65 -2.50
CA PRO A 20 -32.03 -7.63 -1.88
C PRO A 20 -30.57 -7.32 -2.17
N ARG A 21 -29.75 -7.27 -1.11
CA ARG A 21 -28.31 -7.14 -1.23
C ARG A 21 -27.73 -8.36 -1.93
N LYS A 22 -26.75 -8.13 -2.79
CA LYS A 22 -26.09 -9.17 -3.58
C LYS A 22 -24.63 -9.30 -3.20
N CYS A 23 -24.11 -10.53 -3.24
CA CYS A 23 -22.71 -10.82 -3.11
C CYS A 23 -21.91 -10.11 -4.20
N ILE A 24 -20.83 -9.42 -3.83
CA ILE A 24 -19.98 -8.70 -4.79
C ILE A 24 -19.35 -9.67 -5.79
N VAL A 25 -19.05 -10.89 -5.38
CA VAL A 25 -18.33 -11.87 -6.19
C VAL A 25 -19.29 -12.63 -7.10
N CYS A 26 -20.23 -13.43 -6.56
CA CYS A 26 -21.08 -14.31 -7.33
C CYS A 26 -22.46 -13.71 -7.73
N GLY A 27 -22.86 -12.58 -7.13
CA GLY A 27 -24.16 -11.97 -7.40
C GLY A 27 -25.34 -12.57 -6.64
N GLU A 28 -25.16 -13.66 -5.89
CA GLU A 28 -26.21 -14.30 -5.10
C GLU A 28 -26.75 -13.38 -3.99
N LYS A 29 -27.99 -13.59 -3.60
CA LYS A 29 -28.63 -12.83 -2.51
C LYS A 29 -27.89 -13.10 -1.19
N LEU A 30 -27.61 -12.02 -0.47
CA LEU A 30 -27.00 -12.12 0.87
C LEU A 30 -28.06 -12.37 1.93
N THR A 31 -27.69 -13.15 2.92
CA THR A 31 -28.45 -13.31 4.15
C THR A 31 -28.32 -12.07 5.05
N LEU A 32 -29.14 -11.97 6.10
CA LEU A 32 -29.06 -10.86 7.05
C LEU A 32 -27.73 -10.76 7.80
N ALA A 33 -27.01 -11.89 7.92
CA ALA A 33 -25.71 -11.97 8.59
C ALA A 33 -24.54 -11.60 7.67
N GLU A 34 -24.75 -11.60 6.35
CA GLU A 34 -23.73 -11.31 5.35
C GLU A 34 -23.81 -9.83 4.93
N GLU A 35 -22.66 -9.21 4.65
CA GLU A 35 -22.67 -7.79 4.30
C GLU A 35 -22.32 -7.53 2.84
N HIS A 36 -21.15 -7.88 2.38
CA HIS A 36 -20.63 -7.61 1.05
C HIS A 36 -20.38 -8.87 0.24
N MET A 37 -20.24 -10.01 0.92
CA MET A 37 -19.87 -11.28 0.33
C MET A 37 -20.59 -12.42 1.04
N CYS A 38 -21.09 -13.41 0.28
CA CYS A 38 -21.71 -14.59 0.84
C CYS A 38 -20.68 -15.51 1.46
N ARG A 39 -21.13 -16.42 2.34
CA ARG A 39 -20.27 -17.37 3.04
C ARG A 39 -19.43 -18.20 2.07
N TRP A 40 -20.03 -18.70 0.98
CA TRP A 40 -19.35 -19.50 -0.02
C TRP A 40 -18.18 -18.77 -0.65
N CYS A 41 -18.39 -17.56 -1.15
CA CYS A 41 -17.32 -16.77 -1.71
C CYS A 41 -16.27 -16.35 -0.67
N ARG A 42 -16.65 -16.20 0.60
CA ARG A 42 -15.69 -15.91 1.66
C ARG A 42 -14.79 -17.11 1.94
N ASP A 43 -15.38 -18.31 1.99
CA ASP A 43 -14.65 -19.55 2.28
C ASP A 43 -13.78 -19.99 1.08
N ASP A 44 -14.19 -19.61 -0.16
CA ASP A 44 -13.47 -19.90 -1.42
C ASP A 44 -12.48 -18.77 -1.84
N MET A 45 -12.39 -17.70 -1.04
CA MET A 45 -11.49 -16.59 -1.39
C MET A 45 -10.05 -17.06 -1.51
N PRO A 46 -9.34 -16.75 -2.63
CA PRO A 46 -7.95 -17.14 -2.84
C PRO A 46 -7.02 -16.28 -1.96
N LEU A 47 -7.07 -16.52 -0.66
CA LEU A 47 -6.27 -15.77 0.33
C LEU A 47 -4.78 -15.98 0.09
N THR A 48 -4.00 -14.89 0.11
CA THR A 48 -2.54 -14.98 -0.05
C THR A 48 -1.86 -15.59 1.18
N ARG A 49 -2.44 -15.36 2.37
CA ARG A 49 -1.84 -15.67 3.66
C ARG A 49 -0.45 -15.06 3.88
N PHE A 50 -0.08 -14.02 3.13
CA PHE A 50 1.22 -13.35 3.24
C PHE A 50 1.46 -12.77 4.64
N TRP A 51 0.40 -12.43 5.39
CA TRP A 51 0.53 -12.02 6.78
C TRP A 51 1.10 -13.11 7.70
N GLN A 52 1.04 -14.39 7.31
CA GLN A 52 1.60 -15.53 8.07
C GLN A 52 3.05 -15.81 7.70
N ILE A 53 3.57 -15.24 6.62
CA ILE A 53 4.87 -15.53 6.05
C ILE A 53 5.70 -14.24 6.06
N ARG A 54 6.75 -14.21 6.88
CA ARG A 54 7.62 -13.04 7.03
C ARG A 54 8.32 -12.66 5.73
N HIS A 55 8.87 -13.65 5.03
CA HIS A 55 9.49 -13.52 3.71
C HIS A 55 8.57 -14.15 2.68
N ASN A 56 7.74 -13.33 2.06
CA ASN A 56 6.79 -13.75 1.05
C ASN A 56 7.07 -13.04 -0.28
N ARG A 57 6.53 -13.57 -1.37
CA ARG A 57 6.76 -13.06 -2.74
C ARG A 57 6.52 -11.55 -2.89
N MET A 58 5.53 -11.00 -2.21
CA MET A 58 5.22 -9.56 -2.26
C MET A 58 6.27 -8.76 -1.50
N ALA A 59 6.68 -9.23 -0.32
CA ALA A 59 7.71 -8.62 0.50
C ALA A 59 9.07 -8.65 -0.21
N ASP A 60 9.46 -9.82 -0.72
CA ASP A 60 10.73 -10.00 -1.43
C ASP A 60 10.80 -9.08 -2.66
N LYS A 61 9.75 -9.07 -3.49
CA LYS A 61 9.66 -8.19 -4.66
C LYS A 61 9.70 -6.71 -4.29
N MET A 62 9.13 -6.33 -3.15
CA MET A 62 9.20 -4.95 -2.66
C MET A 62 10.62 -4.60 -2.21
N ASN A 63 11.28 -5.46 -1.45
CA ASN A 63 12.64 -5.24 -0.95
C ASN A 63 13.68 -5.24 -2.07
N GLU A 64 13.57 -6.12 -3.08
CA GLU A 64 14.40 -6.07 -4.29
C GLU A 64 14.30 -4.71 -5.00
N ARG A 65 13.08 -4.15 -5.11
CA ARG A 65 12.90 -2.84 -5.72
C ARG A 65 13.44 -1.70 -4.87
N ILE A 66 13.28 -1.78 -3.56
CA ILE A 66 13.86 -0.81 -2.63
C ILE A 66 15.38 -0.81 -2.79
N GLN A 67 16.00 -1.99 -2.80
CA GLN A 67 17.43 -2.12 -2.98
C GLN A 67 17.90 -1.54 -4.30
N ALA A 68 17.24 -1.86 -5.41
CA ALA A 68 17.56 -1.34 -6.73
C ALA A 68 17.45 0.20 -6.81
N GLU A 69 16.48 0.83 -6.13
CA GLU A 69 16.35 2.28 -6.07
C GLU A 69 17.47 2.93 -5.23
N LEU A 70 17.84 2.31 -4.12
CA LEU A 70 18.96 2.80 -3.29
C LEU A 70 20.28 2.73 -4.03
N GLU A 71 20.56 1.65 -4.75
CA GLU A 71 21.78 1.48 -5.58
C GLU A 71 21.82 2.54 -6.70
N ARG A 72 20.71 2.78 -7.39
CA ARG A 72 20.62 3.84 -8.41
C ARG A 72 20.91 5.22 -7.83
N ALA A 73 20.34 5.51 -6.65
CA ALA A 73 20.54 6.80 -5.99
C ALA A 73 22.03 7.02 -5.62
N LEU A 74 22.73 5.97 -5.20
CA LEU A 74 24.17 6.03 -4.90
C LEU A 74 25.01 6.31 -6.15
N VAL A 75 24.77 5.56 -7.25
CA VAL A 75 25.46 5.78 -8.52
C VAL A 75 25.24 7.20 -9.04
N ASP A 76 24.04 7.75 -8.90
CA ASP A 76 23.75 9.13 -9.31
C ASP A 76 24.46 10.16 -8.43
N LEU A 77 24.62 9.90 -7.13
CA LEU A 77 25.41 10.76 -6.23
C LEU A 77 26.89 10.75 -6.59
N GLU A 78 27.49 9.58 -6.83
CA GLU A 78 28.88 9.43 -7.24
C GLU A 78 29.14 10.16 -8.57
N ARG A 79 28.26 10.03 -9.57
CA ARG A 79 28.38 10.75 -10.85
C ARG A 79 28.33 12.27 -10.69
N ARG A 80 27.51 12.78 -9.77
CA ARG A 80 27.42 14.22 -9.50
C ARG A 80 28.69 14.74 -8.81
N GLN A 81 29.27 13.98 -7.89
CA GLN A 81 30.52 14.31 -7.22
C GLN A 81 31.70 14.38 -8.21
N THR A 82 31.82 13.37 -9.10
CA THR A 82 32.87 13.35 -10.12
C THR A 82 32.74 14.47 -11.17
N GLN A 83 31.54 14.99 -11.41
CA GLN A 83 31.32 16.13 -12.30
C GLN A 83 31.58 17.49 -11.63
N SER A 84 31.52 17.58 -10.30
CA SER A 84 31.81 18.83 -9.57
C SER A 84 33.30 19.05 -9.33
N ASP A 85 34.10 17.99 -9.33
CA ASP A 85 35.57 18.05 -9.06
C ASP A 85 36.42 18.32 -10.32
N GLY A 86 35.79 18.75 -11.40
CA GLY A 86 36.45 19.07 -12.69
C GLY A 86 37.31 20.35 -12.71
N ARG A 87 37.98 20.73 -11.62
CA ARG A 87 39.11 21.67 -11.62
C ARG A 87 40.39 20.88 -11.43
N PRO A 88 41.38 20.97 -12.34
CA PRO A 88 42.70 20.40 -12.09
C PRO A 88 43.37 21.20 -10.98
N SER A 89 43.40 20.66 -9.78
CA SER A 89 44.34 21.12 -8.77
C SER A 89 45.63 20.29 -8.92
N ASP A 90 46.64 20.94 -9.49
CA ASP A 90 48.06 20.56 -9.30
C ASP A 90 48.33 20.67 -7.80
N ASP A 91 48.37 19.57 -7.11
CA ASP A 91 49.38 19.32 -6.08
C ASP A 91 49.34 17.84 -5.63
N SER A 92 50.50 17.24 -5.77
CA SER A 92 50.83 15.87 -5.45
C SER A 92 51.13 15.72 -3.95
N THR A 93 50.21 15.13 -3.22
CA THR A 93 50.51 14.32 -2.01
C THR A 93 49.28 13.44 -1.71
N MET A 94 49.22 12.26 -2.34
CA MET A 94 48.29 11.22 -1.98
C MET A 94 48.81 10.42 -0.81
N THR A 95 48.21 10.55 0.34
CA THR A 95 48.24 9.50 1.37
C THR A 95 47.04 8.56 1.12
N ASP A 96 47.36 7.31 0.75
CA ASP A 96 46.42 6.20 0.65
C ASP A 96 45.82 5.90 2.03
N THR A 97 44.73 6.55 2.39
CA THR A 97 43.92 6.12 3.53
C THR A 97 42.47 6.48 3.28
N ASP A 98 41.67 5.44 3.23
CA ASP A 98 40.20 5.44 3.41
C ASP A 98 39.34 5.83 2.22
N ARG A 99 39.43 5.05 1.12
CA ARG A 99 38.31 4.90 0.17
C ARG A 99 37.39 3.79 0.66
N SER A 100 36.79 3.94 1.83
CA SER A 100 35.56 3.19 2.14
C SER A 100 34.46 3.81 1.30
N SER A 101 34.07 3.17 0.19
CA SER A 101 32.79 3.43 -0.48
C SER A 101 31.70 3.49 0.60
N PRO A 102 30.92 4.58 0.70
CA PRO A 102 29.88 4.64 1.71
C PRO A 102 28.89 3.51 1.45
N CYS A 103 28.97 2.45 2.26
CA CYS A 103 27.99 1.39 2.24
C CYS A 103 26.63 2.04 2.52
N PRO A 104 25.60 1.85 1.67
CA PRO A 104 24.29 2.43 1.91
C PRO A 104 23.81 2.00 3.28
N PRO A 105 23.17 2.89 4.05
CA PRO A 105 22.60 2.52 5.34
C PRO A 105 21.69 1.33 5.16
N LEU A 106 21.92 0.26 5.95
CA LEU A 106 21.16 -0.98 5.86
C LEU A 106 19.67 -0.68 6.08
N GLU A 107 18.88 -0.85 5.02
CA GLU A 107 17.44 -0.63 5.08
C GLU A 107 16.76 -1.78 5.86
N ARG A 108 15.78 -1.45 6.68
CA ARG A 108 14.99 -2.46 7.38
C ARG A 108 14.10 -3.20 6.37
N TYR A 109 14.10 -4.53 6.45
CA TYR A 109 13.24 -5.37 5.62
C TYR A 109 11.77 -4.96 5.73
N ALA A 110 11.13 -4.62 4.60
CA ALA A 110 9.73 -4.26 4.49
C ALA A 110 8.87 -5.53 4.50
N TYR A 111 7.97 -5.65 5.46
CA TYR A 111 6.97 -6.73 5.44
C TYR A 111 5.84 -6.38 4.48
N ALA A 112 5.17 -7.40 3.96
CA ALA A 112 4.06 -7.20 3.04
C ALA A 112 2.88 -8.12 3.37
N ALA A 113 1.66 -7.57 3.26
CA ALA A 113 0.42 -8.32 3.37
C ALA A 113 -0.51 -7.97 2.20
N ALA A 114 -1.16 -8.98 1.65
CA ALA A 114 -2.27 -8.81 0.71
C ALA A 114 -3.39 -9.76 1.11
N LEU A 115 -4.65 -9.35 0.91
CA LEU A 115 -5.78 -10.19 1.32
C LEU A 115 -5.92 -11.39 0.41
N PHE A 116 -5.98 -11.18 -0.92
CA PHE A 116 -6.21 -12.26 -1.88
C PHE A 116 -5.36 -12.12 -3.16
N PHE A 117 -5.20 -13.24 -3.87
CA PHE A 117 -4.59 -13.25 -5.19
C PHE A 117 -5.55 -12.66 -6.23
N PHE A 118 -5.06 -11.71 -7.00
CA PHE A 118 -5.81 -11.08 -8.09
C PHE A 118 -5.61 -11.86 -9.39
N ASN A 119 -6.74 -12.29 -9.97
CA ASN A 119 -6.79 -12.86 -11.30
C ASN A 119 -7.75 -12.04 -12.18
N GLU A 120 -7.31 -11.63 -13.37
CA GLU A 120 -8.15 -10.85 -14.29
C GLU A 120 -9.36 -11.64 -14.82
N GLU A 121 -9.29 -12.95 -14.85
CA GLU A 121 -10.40 -13.83 -15.26
C GLU A 121 -11.32 -14.19 -14.08
N GLY A 122 -10.82 -14.12 -12.86
CA GLY A 122 -11.55 -14.51 -11.65
C GLY A 122 -12.60 -13.49 -11.19
N ASP A 123 -13.62 -13.96 -10.52
CA ASP A 123 -14.74 -13.14 -10.03
C ASP A 123 -14.34 -12.16 -8.91
N TYR A 124 -13.27 -12.44 -8.16
CA TYR A 124 -12.79 -11.59 -7.07
C TYR A 124 -12.24 -10.25 -7.55
N LYS A 125 -11.94 -10.08 -8.84
CA LYS A 125 -11.62 -8.78 -9.45
C LYS A 125 -12.73 -7.74 -9.25
N LYS A 126 -13.97 -8.18 -9.05
CA LYS A 126 -15.13 -7.30 -8.81
C LYS A 126 -14.97 -6.50 -7.52
N ILE A 127 -14.23 -7.00 -6.52
CA ILE A 127 -13.98 -6.30 -5.25
C ILE A 127 -13.24 -4.97 -5.47
N PRO A 128 -11.99 -4.96 -5.99
CA PRO A 128 -11.29 -3.70 -6.24
C PRO A 128 -11.98 -2.86 -7.33
N TYR A 129 -12.68 -3.48 -8.29
CA TYR A 129 -13.45 -2.76 -9.30
C TYR A 129 -14.57 -1.92 -8.68
N ARG A 130 -15.39 -2.50 -7.81
CA ARG A 130 -16.47 -1.79 -7.11
C ARG A 130 -15.94 -0.66 -6.24
N ILE A 131 -14.86 -0.93 -5.51
CA ILE A 131 -14.19 0.10 -4.71
C ILE A 131 -13.64 1.22 -5.61
N LYS A 132 -13.12 0.92 -6.79
CA LYS A 132 -12.52 1.92 -7.70
C LYS A 132 -13.54 2.73 -8.49
N TYR A 133 -14.62 2.10 -8.95
CA TYR A 133 -15.47 2.66 -10.00
C TYR A 133 -16.95 2.81 -9.61
N GLU A 134 -17.43 2.04 -8.65
CA GLU A 134 -18.83 2.10 -8.22
C GLU A 134 -19.04 2.86 -6.90
N GLY A 135 -17.99 3.34 -6.27
CA GLY A 135 -18.08 4.14 -5.05
C GLY A 135 -18.45 3.34 -3.81
N ASP A 136 -18.18 2.02 -3.79
CA ASP A 136 -18.52 1.18 -2.65
C ASP A 136 -17.51 1.34 -1.50
N ILE A 137 -17.63 2.48 -0.80
CA ILE A 137 -16.80 2.83 0.36
C ILE A 137 -16.96 1.78 1.47
N ARG A 138 -18.18 1.24 1.65
CA ARG A 138 -18.42 0.24 2.70
C ARG A 138 -17.68 -1.06 2.42
N ALA A 139 -17.65 -1.51 1.16
CA ALA A 139 -16.86 -2.67 0.76
C ALA A 139 -15.37 -2.44 1.01
N GLY A 140 -14.84 -1.26 0.65
CA GLY A 140 -13.44 -0.93 0.91
C GLY A 140 -13.05 -1.02 2.39
N LYS A 141 -13.89 -0.45 3.27
CA LYS A 141 -13.70 -0.56 4.73
C LYS A 141 -13.83 -2.00 5.23
N HIS A 142 -14.82 -2.75 4.73
CA HIS A 142 -15.03 -4.15 5.12
C HIS A 142 -13.83 -5.04 4.78
N PHE A 143 -13.35 -4.99 3.54
CA PHE A 143 -12.19 -5.80 3.13
C PHE A 143 -10.89 -5.30 3.75
N GLY A 144 -10.74 -4.00 3.99
CA GLY A 144 -9.63 -3.44 4.77
C GLY A 144 -9.63 -3.96 6.21
N MET A 145 -10.79 -3.98 6.88
CA MET A 145 -10.93 -4.54 8.23
C MET A 145 -10.57 -6.02 8.26
N LEU A 146 -11.06 -6.81 7.29
CA LEU A 146 -10.74 -8.24 7.18
C LEU A 146 -9.22 -8.47 7.03
N LEU A 147 -8.53 -7.66 6.21
CA LEU A 147 -7.08 -7.71 6.10
C LEU A 147 -6.40 -7.36 7.42
N GLY A 148 -6.86 -6.29 8.10
CA GLY A 148 -6.33 -5.88 9.40
C GLY A 148 -6.51 -6.96 10.47
N GLU A 149 -7.66 -7.62 10.55
CA GLU A 149 -7.92 -8.76 11.45
C GLU A 149 -6.93 -9.91 11.20
N HIS A 150 -6.64 -10.23 9.96
CA HIS A 150 -5.63 -11.22 9.63
C HIS A 150 -4.21 -10.77 10.05
N MET A 151 -3.87 -9.51 9.85
CA MET A 151 -2.55 -8.95 10.23
C MET A 151 -2.32 -8.97 11.74
N LEU A 152 -3.37 -8.86 12.58
CA LEU A 152 -3.25 -8.97 14.04
C LEU A 152 -2.65 -10.29 14.50
N SER A 153 -2.79 -11.36 13.72
CA SER A 153 -2.22 -12.68 14.05
C SER A 153 -0.71 -12.76 13.90
N ALA A 154 -0.09 -11.77 13.19
CA ALA A 154 1.34 -11.77 12.87
C ALA A 154 2.11 -10.77 13.74
N GLU A 155 3.19 -11.24 14.38
CA GLU A 155 3.99 -10.42 15.30
C GLU A 155 4.62 -9.19 14.64
N TRP A 156 5.05 -9.32 13.39
CA TRP A 156 5.75 -8.26 12.64
C TRP A 156 4.85 -7.11 12.17
N PHE A 157 3.53 -7.20 12.39
CA PHE A 157 2.59 -6.11 12.14
C PHE A 157 2.02 -5.49 13.42
N ARG A 158 2.43 -5.97 14.61
CA ARG A 158 1.93 -5.46 15.90
C ARG A 158 2.53 -4.12 16.28
N ASP A 159 3.71 -3.78 15.79
CA ASP A 159 4.47 -2.56 16.10
C ASP A 159 4.25 -1.43 15.09
N ILE A 160 3.19 -1.51 14.28
CA ILE A 160 2.82 -0.43 13.36
C ILE A 160 2.33 0.78 14.16
N ASP A 161 2.96 1.94 13.93
CA ASP A 161 2.61 3.20 14.59
C ASP A 161 1.61 4.03 13.76
N VAL A 162 1.65 3.90 12.42
CA VAL A 162 0.86 4.74 11.51
C VAL A 162 0.59 4.05 10.18
N LEU A 163 -0.62 4.25 9.64
CA LEU A 163 -1.00 3.88 8.30
C LEU A 163 -0.95 5.09 7.36
N ILE A 164 -0.25 4.95 6.24
CA ILE A 164 -0.16 5.99 5.23
C ILE A 164 -0.74 5.45 3.91
N PRO A 165 -1.94 5.91 3.50
CA PRO A 165 -2.50 5.50 2.23
C PRO A 165 -1.77 6.14 1.07
N VAL A 166 -1.55 5.37 -0.01
CA VAL A 166 -1.01 5.89 -1.27
C VAL A 166 -1.94 6.98 -1.81
N PRO A 167 -1.44 8.21 -2.04
CA PRO A 167 -2.30 9.31 -2.43
C PRO A 167 -2.72 9.21 -3.89
N LEU A 168 -4.00 9.41 -4.13
CA LEU A 168 -4.54 9.53 -5.48
C LEU A 168 -4.28 10.93 -6.03
N HIS A 169 -3.97 11.02 -7.33
CA HIS A 169 -3.83 12.34 -7.97
C HIS A 169 -5.13 13.14 -7.87
N TRP A 170 -5.04 14.46 -7.58
CA TRP A 170 -6.19 15.33 -7.32
C TRP A 170 -7.28 15.27 -8.39
N LYS A 171 -6.95 15.18 -9.70
CA LYS A 171 -7.93 15.02 -10.78
C LYS A 171 -8.72 13.72 -10.69
N ARG A 172 -8.06 12.62 -10.28
CA ARG A 172 -8.73 11.33 -10.07
C ARG A 172 -9.55 11.34 -8.80
N ARG A 173 -9.05 11.97 -7.72
CA ARG A 173 -9.79 12.16 -6.47
C ARG A 173 -11.05 12.99 -6.71
N TRP A 174 -10.95 14.07 -7.50
CA TRP A 174 -12.10 14.90 -7.86
C TRP A 174 -13.14 14.12 -8.68
N LYS A 175 -12.70 13.33 -9.67
CA LYS A 175 -13.60 12.48 -10.49
C LYS A 175 -14.26 11.36 -9.70
N ARG A 176 -13.58 10.76 -8.72
CA ARG A 176 -14.06 9.63 -7.90
C ARG A 176 -14.77 10.06 -6.63
N GLY A 177 -14.46 11.25 -6.10
CA GLY A 177 -14.94 11.74 -4.82
C GLY A 177 -14.15 11.23 -3.60
N TYR A 178 -13.32 10.21 -3.73
CA TYR A 178 -12.58 9.56 -2.64
C TYR A 178 -11.27 8.91 -3.13
N ASN A 179 -10.41 8.51 -2.15
CA ASN A 179 -9.21 7.73 -2.38
C ASN A 179 -9.41 6.29 -1.88
N GLN A 180 -9.26 5.28 -2.74
CA GLN A 180 -9.47 3.88 -2.40
C GLN A 180 -8.53 3.42 -1.29
N ALA A 181 -7.24 3.77 -1.40
CA ALA A 181 -6.22 3.41 -0.42
C ALA A 181 -6.53 3.97 0.97
N GLU A 182 -7.12 5.19 1.04
CA GLU A 182 -7.56 5.83 2.28
C GLU A 182 -8.70 5.02 2.94
N ILE A 183 -9.70 4.60 2.15
CA ILE A 183 -10.83 3.81 2.64
C ILE A 183 -10.38 2.44 3.14
N ILE A 184 -9.45 1.79 2.43
CA ILE A 184 -8.87 0.51 2.83
C ILE A 184 -8.06 0.69 4.14
N ALA A 185 -7.24 1.75 4.21
CA ALA A 185 -6.47 2.06 5.41
C ALA A 185 -7.38 2.34 6.63
N GLU A 186 -8.53 3.02 6.44
CA GLU A 186 -9.52 3.21 7.51
C GLU A 186 -10.09 1.86 8.00
N GLY A 187 -10.31 0.91 7.08
CA GLY A 187 -10.71 -0.45 7.45
C GLY A 187 -9.65 -1.17 8.27
N ILE A 188 -8.39 -1.16 7.81
CA ILE A 188 -7.24 -1.74 8.54
C ILE A 188 -7.07 -1.06 9.91
N SER A 189 -7.19 0.27 9.97
CA SER A 189 -7.14 1.05 11.21
C SER A 189 -8.19 0.60 12.22
N GLY A 190 -9.40 0.31 11.75
CA GLY A 190 -10.48 -0.21 12.60
C GLY A 190 -10.15 -1.53 13.30
N ALA A 191 -9.35 -2.38 12.66
CA ALA A 191 -8.89 -3.64 13.25
C ALA A 191 -7.64 -3.47 14.13
N LEU A 192 -6.63 -2.72 13.65
CA LEU A 192 -5.33 -2.58 14.34
C LEU A 192 -5.35 -1.52 15.44
N GLY A 193 -6.32 -0.60 15.46
CA GLY A 193 -6.33 0.55 16.39
C GLY A 193 -5.25 1.61 16.08
N VAL A 194 -4.71 1.65 14.87
CA VAL A 194 -3.59 2.49 14.46
C VAL A 194 -4.09 3.67 13.62
N PRO A 195 -3.61 4.91 13.83
CA PRO A 195 -4.10 6.09 13.11
C PRO A 195 -3.75 6.08 11.63
N VAL A 196 -4.63 6.65 10.81
CA VAL A 196 -4.40 6.90 9.37
C VAL A 196 -3.97 8.34 9.17
N ARG A 197 -2.85 8.56 8.48
CA ARG A 197 -2.30 9.89 8.17
C ARG A 197 -2.30 10.11 6.65
N THR A 198 -3.15 11.00 6.18
CA THR A 198 -3.30 11.35 4.75
C THR A 198 -2.53 12.61 4.35
N ASP A 199 -1.95 13.30 5.30
CA ASP A 199 -1.22 14.56 5.16
C ASP A 199 0.28 14.39 4.91
N ILE A 200 0.85 13.23 5.30
CA ILE A 200 2.30 12.95 5.21
C ILE A 200 2.75 12.77 3.75
N LEU A 201 1.99 12.04 2.94
CA LEU A 201 2.36 11.71 1.56
C LEU A 201 1.43 12.39 0.56
N LYS A 202 1.99 13.07 -0.43
CA LYS A 202 1.23 13.79 -1.48
C LYS A 202 1.71 13.40 -2.87
N ARG A 203 0.78 13.34 -3.83
CA ARG A 203 1.09 13.08 -5.23
C ARG A 203 1.15 14.40 -6.00
N ARG A 204 2.31 14.72 -6.57
CA ARG A 204 2.60 16.00 -7.25
C ARG A 204 2.26 15.97 -8.75
N ARG A 205 2.55 14.85 -9.44
CA ARG A 205 2.41 14.75 -10.90
C ARG A 205 1.25 13.85 -11.31
N ASN A 206 0.58 14.23 -12.39
CA ASN A 206 -0.39 13.39 -13.06
C ASN A 206 0.34 12.42 -14.01
N THR A 207 0.78 11.29 -13.51
CA THR A 207 1.32 10.23 -14.36
C THR A 207 0.18 9.66 -15.21
N ARG A 208 0.25 9.81 -16.54
CA ARG A 208 -0.72 9.22 -17.47
C ARG A 208 -0.67 7.71 -17.32
N THR A 209 -1.83 7.09 -17.18
CA THR A 209 -1.96 5.63 -17.33
C THR A 209 -1.83 5.35 -18.83
N GLN A 210 -0.63 5.08 -19.31
CA GLN A 210 -0.46 4.49 -20.63
C GLN A 210 -0.63 2.98 -20.47
N ILE A 211 -1.69 2.45 -21.07
CA ILE A 211 -2.09 1.04 -21.00
C ILE A 211 -1.06 0.13 -21.70
N HIS A 212 -0.11 0.70 -22.44
CA HIS A 212 0.86 -0.01 -23.30
C HIS A 212 2.34 0.27 -22.97
N LEU A 213 2.68 0.74 -21.78
CA LEU A 213 4.09 0.85 -21.41
C LEU A 213 4.61 -0.44 -20.80
N ASP A 214 5.76 -0.88 -21.29
CA ASP A 214 6.58 -1.93 -20.67
C ASP A 214 6.90 -1.64 -19.22
N ILE A 215 7.31 -2.66 -18.48
CA ILE A 215 7.59 -2.60 -17.03
C ILE A 215 8.57 -1.47 -16.67
N GLU A 216 9.57 -1.21 -17.52
CA GLU A 216 10.56 -0.13 -17.36
C GLU A 216 9.95 1.27 -17.56
N GLY A 217 9.08 1.44 -18.54
CA GLY A 217 8.37 2.69 -18.79
C GLY A 217 7.37 3.06 -17.68
N LYS A 218 6.82 2.06 -16.96
CA LYS A 218 5.96 2.28 -15.78
C LYS A 218 6.77 2.77 -14.57
N ALA A 219 7.99 2.28 -14.39
CA ALA A 219 8.87 2.71 -13.29
C ALA A 219 9.33 4.16 -13.48
N ALA A 220 9.79 4.53 -14.66
CA ALA A 220 10.25 5.90 -14.99
C ALA A 220 9.13 6.96 -14.85
N ASN A 221 7.88 6.61 -15.19
CA ASN A 221 6.74 7.51 -15.06
C ASN A 221 6.33 7.83 -13.61
N VAL A 222 6.76 7.05 -12.62
CA VAL A 222 6.35 7.20 -11.22
C VAL A 222 7.46 7.82 -10.37
N ALA A 223 8.71 7.82 -10.85
CA ALA A 223 9.84 8.45 -10.17
C ALA A 223 9.59 9.96 -9.96
N GLY A 224 9.71 10.44 -8.71
CA GLY A 224 9.45 11.83 -8.33
C GLY A 224 7.99 12.28 -8.40
N ALA A 225 7.03 11.35 -8.56
CA ALA A 225 5.60 11.66 -8.56
C ALA A 225 5.06 11.95 -7.16
N PHE A 226 5.76 11.51 -6.12
CA PHE A 226 5.35 11.64 -4.72
C PHE A 226 6.33 12.51 -3.95
N ILE A 227 5.81 13.23 -2.96
CA ILE A 227 6.58 13.95 -1.95
C ILE A 227 6.03 13.62 -0.58
N ALA A 228 6.91 13.50 0.40
CA ALA A 228 6.53 13.34 1.79
C ALA A 228 6.89 14.59 2.59
N THR A 229 6.11 14.87 3.63
CA THR A 229 6.37 15.91 4.62
C THR A 229 6.35 15.24 5.98
N ARG A 230 7.43 15.43 6.75
CA ARG A 230 7.45 14.98 8.14
C ARG A 230 6.63 15.95 8.97
N THR A 231 5.57 15.48 9.58
CA THR A 231 4.92 16.17 10.69
C THR A 231 5.67 15.82 11.95
N ILE A 232 5.99 16.85 12.75
CA ILE A 232 6.63 16.68 14.05
C ILE A 232 5.52 16.20 14.98
N ASP A 233 5.47 14.89 15.21
CA ASP A 233 4.67 14.30 16.28
C ASP A 233 5.63 14.01 17.45
N ASP A 234 5.16 14.21 18.67
CA ASP A 234 5.94 13.99 19.91
C ASP A 234 6.34 12.51 20.10
N ASN A 235 5.73 11.60 19.34
CA ASN A 235 5.98 10.17 19.42
C ASN A 235 6.85 9.69 18.25
N PRO A 236 8.01 9.07 18.50
CA PRO A 236 8.90 8.61 17.41
C PRO A 236 8.25 7.48 16.63
N THR A 237 7.90 7.73 15.36
CA THR A 237 7.45 6.69 14.42
C THR A 237 8.56 5.68 14.18
N ARG A 238 8.30 4.39 14.39
CA ARG A 238 9.23 3.27 14.20
C ARG A 238 8.82 2.37 13.06
N HIS A 239 7.51 2.24 12.80
CA HIS A 239 6.97 1.36 11.77
C HIS A 239 5.79 2.01 11.04
N ILE A 240 5.95 2.24 9.76
CA ILE A 240 4.93 2.79 8.85
C ILE A 240 4.34 1.64 8.02
N LEU A 241 3.02 1.61 7.87
CA LEU A 241 2.33 0.75 6.91
C LEU A 241 1.82 1.58 5.74
N LEU A 242 2.42 1.41 4.55
CA LEU A 242 1.91 1.93 3.29
C LEU A 242 0.74 1.09 2.80
N VAL A 243 -0.39 1.72 2.47
CA VAL A 243 -1.60 1.03 2.03
C VAL A 243 -1.96 1.42 0.60
N ASP A 244 -2.19 0.43 -0.26
CA ASP A 244 -2.74 0.61 -1.62
C ASP A 244 -3.85 -0.42 -1.89
N ASP A 245 -4.53 -0.34 -3.03
CA ASP A 245 -5.60 -1.27 -3.38
C ASP A 245 -5.08 -2.59 -4.00
N VAL A 246 -4.14 -2.51 -4.94
CA VAL A 246 -3.61 -3.68 -5.67
C VAL A 246 -2.10 -3.57 -5.86
N PHE A 247 -1.38 -4.60 -5.46
CA PHE A 247 0.04 -4.76 -5.77
C PHE A 247 0.20 -5.47 -7.13
N THR A 248 0.72 -4.75 -8.11
CA THR A 248 1.06 -5.31 -9.43
C THR A 248 2.58 -5.49 -9.55
N THR A 249 3.26 -4.45 -10.03
CA THR A 249 4.72 -4.41 -10.13
C THR A 249 5.39 -3.85 -8.87
N GLY A 250 4.65 -3.22 -7.96
CA GLY A 250 5.19 -2.51 -6.80
C GLY A 250 5.73 -1.10 -7.09
N SER A 251 5.77 -0.65 -8.35
CA SER A 251 6.39 0.65 -8.72
C SER A 251 5.80 1.85 -7.98
N THR A 252 4.48 1.89 -7.76
CA THR A 252 3.83 2.96 -7.01
C THR A 252 4.27 2.97 -5.54
N LEU A 253 4.26 1.79 -4.91
CA LEU A 253 4.68 1.64 -3.51
C LEU A 253 6.16 1.95 -3.32
N THR A 254 7.03 1.53 -4.27
CA THR A 254 8.46 1.89 -4.25
C THR A 254 8.68 3.39 -4.34
N ALA A 255 7.96 4.09 -5.23
CA ALA A 255 8.07 5.55 -5.34
C ALA A 255 7.55 6.28 -4.09
N CYS A 256 6.50 5.75 -3.44
CA CYS A 256 6.03 6.24 -2.15
C CYS A 256 7.06 5.98 -1.04
N PHE A 257 7.69 4.79 -1.04
CA PHE A 257 8.78 4.46 -0.13
C PHE A 257 9.94 5.44 -0.27
N THR A 258 10.43 5.70 -1.48
CA THR A 258 11.51 6.67 -1.74
C THR A 258 11.16 8.06 -1.23
N ALA A 259 9.92 8.51 -1.44
CA ALA A 259 9.46 9.79 -0.92
C ALA A 259 9.44 9.84 0.62
N LEU A 260 8.97 8.77 1.28
CA LEU A 260 8.96 8.67 2.73
C LEU A 260 10.38 8.58 3.31
N ARG A 261 11.28 7.84 2.65
CA ARG A 261 12.68 7.70 3.07
C ARG A 261 13.45 9.03 3.04
N ALA A 262 13.04 9.98 2.18
CA ALA A 262 13.62 11.32 2.16
C ALA A 262 13.36 12.13 3.46
N VAL A 263 12.34 11.77 4.24
CA VAL A 263 11.96 12.48 5.48
C VAL A 263 12.01 11.61 6.74
N PHE A 264 12.01 10.29 6.60
CA PHE A 264 12.15 9.34 7.71
C PHE A 264 13.48 8.60 7.61
N PRO A 265 14.22 8.43 8.72
CA PRO A 265 15.52 7.74 8.70
C PRO A 265 15.37 6.23 8.38
N SER A 266 16.47 5.58 7.96
CA SER A 266 16.53 4.13 7.67
C SER A 266 16.15 3.24 8.84
N GLY A 267 16.24 3.75 10.06
CA GLY A 267 15.75 3.08 11.28
C GLY A 267 14.24 2.88 11.35
N VAL A 268 13.46 3.67 10.59
CA VAL A 268 11.99 3.52 10.50
C VAL A 268 11.67 2.44 9.48
N ARG A 269 10.98 1.37 9.90
CA ARG A 269 10.51 0.34 8.97
C ARG A 269 9.32 0.88 8.16
N ILE A 270 9.30 0.57 6.86
CA ILE A 270 8.19 0.90 5.98
C ILE A 270 7.71 -0.40 5.33
N SER A 271 6.60 -0.93 5.81
CA SER A 271 5.93 -2.14 5.29
C SER A 271 4.76 -1.77 4.39
N VAL A 272 4.20 -2.75 3.69
CA VAL A 272 3.15 -2.51 2.69
C VAL A 272 1.94 -3.43 2.90
N ALA A 273 0.74 -2.93 2.63
CA ALA A 273 -0.49 -3.70 2.63
C ALA A 273 -1.38 -3.35 1.44
N THR A 274 -1.99 -4.37 0.82
CA THR A 274 -2.95 -4.19 -0.29
C THR A 274 -4.12 -5.17 -0.16
N LEU A 275 -5.26 -4.88 -0.79
CA LEU A 275 -6.33 -5.86 -0.86
C LEU A 275 -5.97 -7.02 -1.79
N ALA A 276 -5.31 -6.71 -2.91
CA ALA A 276 -5.04 -7.73 -3.91
C ALA A 276 -3.56 -7.73 -4.33
N PHE A 277 -3.05 -8.91 -4.64
CA PHE A 277 -1.72 -9.16 -5.18
C PHE A 277 -1.84 -9.83 -6.55
N VAL A 278 -1.25 -9.23 -7.58
CA VAL A 278 -1.18 -9.81 -8.93
C VAL A 278 -0.01 -10.79 -8.98
N GLY A 279 -0.33 -12.07 -9.08
CA GLY A 279 0.61 -13.19 -9.15
C GLY A 279 -0.15 -14.51 -9.12
N GLU A 280 0.54 -15.58 -9.42
CA GLU A 280 -0.01 -16.94 -9.37
C GLU A 280 -0.16 -17.42 -7.92
N VAL A 281 -1.17 -18.25 -7.69
CA VAL A 281 -1.46 -18.91 -6.40
C VAL A 281 -0.35 -19.88 -6.02
#